data_5368d57b0c44b0be26ed0b84716f6746
#
_entry.id   5368d57b0c44b0be26ed0b84716f6746
#
_cell.length_a   1.000
_cell.length_b   1.000
_cell.length_c   1.000
_cell.angle_alpha   90.00
_cell.angle_beta   90.00
_cell.angle_gamma   90.00
#
_symmetry.space_group_name_H-M   'P 1'
#
loop_
_entity.id
_entity.type
_entity.pdbx_description
1 polymer ?
#
loop_
_entity_poly.entity_id
_entity_poly.type
_entity_poly.pdbx_seq_one_letter_code
_entity_poly.pdbx_strand_id
1 'polypeptide(L)'
;MGSSATALDARALRAEFPILAAARPGGGELHYLDSAATSQKPQRVLDAMDAYYRETNANVHRGVYEMAAEATARFEAGRDAAARLINHPREGTVFTKNATEAINLVAWAWGARELSEGDEILITGMEHHSNTVPWQLVAQMRGARVVFAPVTPGGEVDMDAMRGLITPRTRMVAAVHVSNTLGTINPIEEIVAMAHEHGALTLVDATQSVPHMPVDATAIGSDFLAFTGHKMCGPTGIGVLAATPALLNAMEPFLGGGEMISDVTTEGSTWADIPWKFEAGTPPIAEAVGLGEAVRFIEELGPDRIRAHEMGTAALMIDALDEVPGLTLYGPRDVARRGASFSFCLDHVHPHDIGQFLDSRNVCVRAGHHCTKPLMRSL
;
A
#
# COMPACT_ATOMS: atom_id res chain seq x y z
N MET A 1 -6.23 23.83 -22.23
CA MET A 1 -6.64 24.92 -21.29
C MET A 1 -6.55 24.28 -19.91
N GLY A 2 -5.42 24.51 -19.22
CA GLY A 2 -5.20 23.94 -17.89
C GLY A 2 -6.09 24.62 -16.87
N SER A 3 -7.01 23.88 -16.28
CA SER A 3 -7.67 24.27 -15.05
C SER A 3 -6.59 24.53 -14.02
N SER A 4 -6.48 25.77 -13.52
CA SER A 4 -5.68 26.11 -12.35
C SER A 4 -6.25 25.31 -11.19
N ALA A 5 -5.64 24.15 -10.88
CA ALA A 5 -6.04 23.37 -9.74
C ALA A 5 -5.83 24.23 -8.50
N THR A 6 -6.93 24.60 -7.84
CA THR A 6 -6.88 25.40 -6.60
C THR A 6 -6.01 24.66 -5.58
N ALA A 7 -4.99 25.34 -5.04
CA ALA A 7 -4.09 24.76 -4.05
C ALA A 7 -4.88 24.20 -2.86
N LEU A 8 -4.39 23.10 -2.24
CA LEU A 8 -5.00 22.57 -1.04
C LEU A 8 -4.80 23.53 0.14
N ASP A 9 -5.87 23.82 0.88
CA ASP A 9 -5.77 24.57 2.13
C ASP A 9 -5.42 23.60 3.26
N ALA A 10 -4.12 23.44 3.51
CA ALA A 10 -3.61 22.55 4.54
C ALA A 10 -4.12 22.89 5.96
N ARG A 11 -4.44 24.17 6.25
CA ARG A 11 -4.97 24.57 7.56
C ARG A 11 -6.43 24.14 7.72
N ALA A 12 -7.24 24.34 6.70
CA ALA A 12 -8.62 23.87 6.70
C ALA A 12 -8.66 22.33 6.80
N LEU A 13 -7.83 21.63 6.01
CA LEU A 13 -7.74 20.17 6.05
C LEU A 13 -7.25 19.63 7.41
N ARG A 14 -6.35 20.33 8.08
CA ARG A 14 -5.88 19.96 9.43
C ARG A 14 -7.05 19.83 10.41
N ALA A 15 -8.07 20.68 10.31
CA ALA A 15 -9.24 20.67 11.18
C ALA A 15 -10.12 19.41 11.01
N GLU A 16 -10.04 18.75 9.86
CA GLU A 16 -10.74 17.47 9.62
C GLU A 16 -10.19 16.31 10.48
N PHE A 17 -8.98 16.45 11.06
CA PHE A 17 -8.30 15.41 11.81
C PHE A 17 -8.32 15.70 13.32
N PRO A 18 -9.20 15.06 14.12
CA PRO A 18 -9.39 15.37 15.54
C PRO A 18 -8.11 15.28 16.36
N ILE A 19 -7.27 14.30 16.07
CA ILE A 19 -6.00 14.09 16.80
C ILE A 19 -5.03 15.27 16.63
N LEU A 20 -5.08 15.99 15.49
CA LEU A 20 -4.22 17.13 15.23
C LEU A 20 -4.69 18.41 15.98
N ALA A 21 -5.98 18.42 16.36
CA ALA A 21 -6.58 19.49 17.17
C ALA A 21 -6.50 19.21 18.69
N ALA A 22 -6.16 17.96 19.09
CA ALA A 22 -6.11 17.57 20.48
C ALA A 22 -5.03 18.32 21.25
N ALA A 23 -5.35 18.78 22.46
CA ALA A 23 -4.41 19.43 23.36
C ALA A 23 -3.24 18.50 23.73
N ARG A 24 -2.02 19.04 23.75
CA ARG A 24 -0.80 18.29 24.09
C ARG A 24 -0.33 18.59 25.49
N PRO A 25 0.21 17.60 26.22
CA PRO A 25 0.97 17.85 27.42
C PRO A 25 2.15 18.82 27.09
N GLY A 26 2.22 19.96 27.76
CA GLY A 26 3.24 20.98 27.47
C GLY A 26 2.83 22.04 26.45
N GLY A 27 1.67 21.93 25.80
CA GLY A 27 1.16 22.89 24.81
C GLY A 27 1.80 22.72 23.42
N GLY A 28 1.43 23.59 22.48
CA GLY A 28 1.92 23.59 21.11
C GLY A 28 1.10 22.68 20.15
N GLU A 29 1.37 22.83 18.87
CA GLU A 29 0.74 22.01 17.81
C GLU A 29 1.46 20.68 17.64
N LEU A 30 0.71 19.64 17.27
CA LEU A 30 1.26 18.36 16.87
C LEU A 30 1.68 18.40 15.39
N HIS A 31 2.94 18.12 15.11
CA HIS A 31 3.47 17.90 13.76
C HIS A 31 3.69 16.41 13.54
N TYR A 32 2.69 15.73 13.02
CA TYR A 32 2.76 14.28 12.79
C TYR A 32 3.36 14.00 11.42
N LEU A 33 4.65 13.65 11.37
CA LEU A 33 5.42 13.39 10.16
C LEU A 33 5.73 11.89 9.95
N ASP A 34 4.95 10.98 10.57
CA ASP A 34 5.12 9.53 10.44
C ASP A 34 3.98 8.87 9.63
N SER A 35 3.36 9.61 8.68
CA SER A 35 2.23 9.11 7.87
C SER A 35 2.61 7.95 6.96
N ALA A 36 3.88 7.83 6.56
CA ALA A 36 4.39 6.67 5.81
C ALA A 36 4.25 5.35 6.60
N ALA A 37 4.17 5.42 7.93
CA ALA A 37 3.90 4.28 8.79
C ALA A 37 2.40 4.00 8.95
N THR A 38 1.63 5.04 9.31
CA THR A 38 0.17 5.05 9.38
C THR A 38 -0.31 6.50 9.32
N SER A 39 -1.27 6.80 8.46
CA SER A 39 -1.87 8.15 8.40
C SER A 39 -2.86 8.36 9.55
N GLN A 40 -3.13 9.62 9.89
CA GLN A 40 -4.23 9.97 10.78
C GLN A 40 -5.59 9.83 10.07
N LYS A 41 -6.68 9.81 10.86
CA LYS A 41 -8.03 9.56 10.35
C LYS A 41 -8.85 10.85 10.42
N PRO A 42 -9.46 11.30 9.31
CA PRO A 42 -10.40 12.41 9.36
C PRO A 42 -11.67 12.01 10.12
N GLN A 43 -12.34 12.99 10.75
CA GLN A 43 -13.52 12.78 11.56
C GLN A 43 -14.61 11.97 10.82
N ARG A 44 -14.83 12.27 9.55
CA ARG A 44 -15.83 11.59 8.71
C ARG A 44 -15.63 10.08 8.61
N VAL A 45 -14.36 9.61 8.59
CA VAL A 45 -14.04 8.18 8.58
C VAL A 45 -14.38 7.53 9.93
N LEU A 46 -14.09 8.22 11.03
CA LEU A 46 -14.44 7.77 12.37
C LEU A 46 -15.97 7.69 12.53
N ASP A 47 -16.68 8.72 12.09
CA ASP A 47 -18.14 8.81 12.14
C ASP A 47 -18.81 7.72 11.29
N ALA A 48 -18.28 7.42 10.10
CA ALA A 48 -18.82 6.37 9.24
C ALA A 48 -18.72 4.98 9.90
N MET A 49 -17.60 4.68 10.56
CA MET A 49 -17.42 3.43 11.30
C MET A 49 -18.31 3.38 12.56
N ASP A 50 -18.41 4.48 13.31
CA ASP A 50 -19.26 4.57 14.50
C ASP A 50 -20.74 4.40 14.12
N ALA A 51 -21.20 5.06 13.05
CA ALA A 51 -22.57 4.92 12.54
C ALA A 51 -22.88 3.48 12.11
N TYR A 52 -21.94 2.79 11.44
CA TYR A 52 -22.14 1.39 11.12
C TYR A 52 -22.41 0.55 12.37
N TYR A 53 -21.58 0.66 13.41
CA TYR A 53 -21.76 -0.12 14.63
C TYR A 53 -23.02 0.23 15.43
N ARG A 54 -23.46 1.49 15.41
CA ARG A 54 -24.62 1.95 16.16
C ARG A 54 -25.96 1.67 15.45
N GLU A 55 -25.95 1.68 14.11
CA GLU A 55 -27.19 1.72 13.35
C GLU A 55 -27.45 0.46 12.52
N THR A 56 -26.39 -0.17 11.97
CA THR A 56 -26.54 -1.23 10.97
C THR A 56 -25.61 -2.44 11.17
N ASN A 57 -25.10 -2.64 12.38
CA ASN A 57 -24.20 -3.75 12.68
C ASN A 57 -24.87 -5.10 12.48
N ALA A 58 -24.63 -5.75 11.36
CA ALA A 58 -25.09 -7.08 11.02
C ALA A 58 -24.04 -7.80 10.17
N ASN A 59 -24.06 -9.15 10.15
CA ASN A 59 -23.25 -9.90 9.21
C ASN A 59 -23.76 -9.70 7.78
N VAL A 60 -22.83 -9.72 6.83
CA VAL A 60 -23.08 -9.41 5.40
C VAL A 60 -23.45 -10.66 4.61
N HIS A 61 -24.02 -10.48 3.41
CA HIS A 61 -24.35 -11.44 2.35
C HIS A 61 -25.46 -12.47 2.67
N ARG A 62 -25.57 -13.00 3.90
CA ARG A 62 -26.46 -14.14 4.19
C ARG A 62 -27.72 -13.78 5.01
N GLY A 63 -27.78 -12.59 5.57
CA GLY A 63 -28.94 -12.17 6.34
C GLY A 63 -30.14 -11.85 5.45
N VAL A 64 -31.33 -12.33 5.83
CA VAL A 64 -32.58 -12.09 5.10
C VAL A 64 -33.42 -10.97 5.70
N TYR A 65 -32.83 -10.07 6.48
CA TYR A 65 -33.44 -8.94 7.13
C TYR A 65 -32.80 -7.62 6.71
N GLU A 66 -33.56 -6.52 6.79
CA GLU A 66 -33.19 -5.21 6.24
C GLU A 66 -31.81 -4.71 6.71
N MET A 67 -31.50 -4.82 8.00
CA MET A 67 -30.20 -4.42 8.56
C MET A 67 -29.03 -5.16 7.92
N ALA A 68 -29.17 -6.47 7.61
CA ALA A 68 -28.11 -7.23 6.94
C ALA A 68 -27.96 -6.83 5.47
N ALA A 69 -29.08 -6.50 4.80
CA ALA A 69 -29.03 -5.98 3.43
C ALA A 69 -28.33 -4.63 3.39
N GLU A 70 -28.60 -3.73 4.34
CA GLU A 70 -27.93 -2.44 4.45
C GLU A 70 -26.44 -2.59 4.79
N ALA A 71 -26.09 -3.45 5.75
CA ALA A 71 -24.70 -3.76 6.10
C ALA A 71 -23.92 -4.28 4.85
N THR A 72 -24.56 -5.18 4.09
CA THR A 72 -23.98 -5.70 2.84
C THR A 72 -23.77 -4.58 1.80
N ALA A 73 -24.76 -3.72 1.63
CA ALA A 73 -24.66 -2.60 0.69
C ALA A 73 -23.54 -1.64 1.08
N ARG A 74 -23.38 -1.30 2.35
CA ARG A 74 -22.30 -0.43 2.86
C ARG A 74 -20.92 -1.09 2.68
N PHE A 75 -20.81 -2.39 2.96
CA PHE A 75 -19.58 -3.16 2.80
C PHE A 75 -19.13 -3.19 1.32
N GLU A 76 -20.05 -3.55 0.43
CA GLU A 76 -19.76 -3.64 -1.00
C GLU A 76 -19.53 -2.25 -1.65
N ALA A 77 -20.16 -1.19 -1.14
CA ALA A 77 -19.87 0.17 -1.55
C ALA A 77 -18.40 0.59 -1.21
N GLY A 78 -17.84 0.05 -0.12
CA GLY A 78 -16.42 0.19 0.19
C GLY A 78 -15.52 -0.47 -0.85
N ARG A 79 -15.90 -1.66 -1.35
CA ARG A 79 -15.21 -2.35 -2.44
C ARG A 79 -15.29 -1.57 -3.75
N ASP A 80 -16.51 -1.11 -4.10
CA ASP A 80 -16.73 -0.29 -5.30
C ASP A 80 -15.88 0.99 -5.28
N ALA A 81 -15.77 1.63 -4.11
CA ALA A 81 -14.94 2.81 -3.94
C ALA A 81 -13.44 2.49 -4.14
N ALA A 82 -12.95 1.42 -3.53
CA ALA A 82 -11.55 0.99 -3.66
C ALA A 82 -11.20 0.63 -5.11
N ALA A 83 -12.06 -0.12 -5.78
CA ALA A 83 -11.92 -0.52 -7.19
C ALA A 83 -11.89 0.73 -8.10
N ARG A 84 -12.81 1.66 -7.89
CA ARG A 84 -12.90 2.91 -8.67
C ARG A 84 -11.67 3.79 -8.49
N LEU A 85 -11.17 3.94 -7.26
CA LEU A 85 -9.99 4.78 -6.97
C LEU A 85 -8.78 4.40 -7.80
N ILE A 86 -8.59 3.11 -8.05
CA ILE A 86 -7.45 2.59 -8.80
C ILE A 86 -7.80 2.15 -10.22
N ASN A 87 -8.99 2.50 -10.72
CA ASN A 87 -9.49 2.11 -12.04
C ASN A 87 -9.35 0.60 -12.31
N HIS A 88 -9.89 -0.24 -11.41
CA HIS A 88 -9.81 -1.70 -11.51
C HIS A 88 -11.20 -2.35 -11.47
N PRO A 89 -11.43 -3.51 -12.12
CA PRO A 89 -12.68 -4.25 -12.00
C PRO A 89 -13.01 -4.63 -10.55
N ARG A 90 -14.27 -4.47 -10.18
CA ARG A 90 -14.77 -4.80 -8.83
C ARG A 90 -14.55 -6.28 -8.47
N GLU A 91 -14.80 -7.17 -9.38
CA GLU A 91 -14.62 -8.64 -9.23
C GLU A 91 -13.15 -9.03 -9.07
N GLY A 92 -12.23 -8.17 -9.48
CA GLY A 92 -10.78 -8.33 -9.27
C GLY A 92 -10.28 -7.69 -7.98
N THR A 93 -11.15 -7.09 -7.16
CA THR A 93 -10.80 -6.33 -5.95
C THR A 93 -11.13 -7.13 -4.71
N VAL A 94 -10.12 -7.73 -4.08
CA VAL A 94 -10.21 -8.58 -2.89
C VAL A 94 -9.88 -7.79 -1.65
N PHE A 95 -10.70 -7.85 -0.61
CA PHE A 95 -10.37 -7.32 0.70
C PHE A 95 -9.44 -8.27 1.47
N THR A 96 -8.45 -7.69 2.09
CA THR A 96 -7.49 -8.36 2.96
C THR A 96 -7.35 -7.57 4.26
N LYS A 97 -6.63 -8.10 5.24
CA LYS A 97 -6.36 -7.39 6.48
C LYS A 97 -5.45 -6.16 6.30
N ASN A 98 -4.55 -6.20 5.36
CA ASN A 98 -3.59 -5.14 4.97
C ASN A 98 -2.80 -5.56 3.73
N ALA A 99 -1.95 -4.67 3.19
CA ALA A 99 -1.09 -5.00 2.04
C ALA A 99 -0.15 -6.20 2.30
N THR A 100 0.30 -6.41 3.53
CA THR A 100 1.11 -7.59 3.88
C THR A 100 0.34 -8.88 3.62
N GLU A 101 -0.93 -8.96 4.04
CA GLU A 101 -1.76 -10.13 3.76
C GLU A 101 -2.09 -10.27 2.27
N ALA A 102 -2.32 -9.15 1.56
CA ALA A 102 -2.52 -9.16 0.11
C ALA A 102 -1.33 -9.78 -0.63
N ILE A 103 -0.11 -9.39 -0.30
CA ILE A 103 1.12 -9.95 -0.88
C ILE A 103 1.31 -11.41 -0.46
N ASN A 104 1.04 -11.77 0.80
CA ASN A 104 1.06 -13.17 1.24
C ASN A 104 0.02 -14.01 0.50
N LEU A 105 -1.18 -13.50 0.24
CA LEU A 105 -2.19 -14.20 -0.55
C LEU A 105 -1.61 -14.60 -1.92
N VAL A 106 -0.98 -13.67 -2.63
CA VAL A 106 -0.34 -13.99 -3.92
C VAL A 106 0.80 -15.00 -3.75
N ALA A 107 1.69 -14.77 -2.78
CA ALA A 107 2.83 -15.65 -2.55
C ALA A 107 2.40 -17.09 -2.25
N TRP A 108 1.36 -17.29 -1.44
CA TRP A 108 0.91 -18.61 -1.02
C TRP A 108 -0.12 -19.24 -1.96
N ALA A 109 -1.11 -18.48 -2.46
CA ALA A 109 -2.14 -19.03 -3.36
C ALA A 109 -1.62 -19.27 -4.76
N TRP A 110 -0.71 -18.43 -5.26
CA TRP A 110 -0.06 -18.59 -6.55
C TRP A 110 1.36 -19.15 -6.41
N GLY A 111 2.27 -18.47 -5.70
CA GLY A 111 3.68 -18.81 -5.70
C GLY A 111 3.98 -20.19 -5.14
N ALA A 112 3.32 -20.59 -4.04
CA ALA A 112 3.50 -21.91 -3.45
C ALA A 112 3.02 -23.07 -4.34
N ARG A 113 2.23 -22.79 -5.38
CA ARG A 113 1.70 -23.79 -6.32
C ARG A 113 2.42 -23.80 -7.65
N GLU A 114 2.69 -22.62 -8.20
CA GLU A 114 3.20 -22.44 -9.56
C GLU A 114 4.74 -22.45 -9.62
N LEU A 115 5.43 -22.05 -8.55
CA LEU A 115 6.89 -22.06 -8.52
C LEU A 115 7.44 -23.47 -8.41
N SER A 116 8.56 -23.69 -9.08
CA SER A 116 9.33 -24.94 -9.12
C SER A 116 10.79 -24.71 -8.80
N GLU A 117 11.54 -25.79 -8.59
CA GLU A 117 12.99 -25.72 -8.32
C GLU A 117 13.73 -24.97 -9.44
N GLY A 118 14.52 -23.98 -9.02
CA GLY A 118 15.31 -23.15 -9.93
C GLY A 118 14.57 -21.93 -10.50
N ASP A 119 13.26 -21.81 -10.29
CA ASP A 119 12.51 -20.59 -10.66
C ASP A 119 13.00 -19.37 -9.84
N GLU A 120 12.74 -18.19 -10.39
CA GLU A 120 13.23 -16.92 -9.82
C GLU A 120 12.06 -15.95 -9.58
N ILE A 121 12.15 -15.27 -8.43
CA ILE A 121 11.33 -14.11 -8.09
C ILE A 121 12.26 -12.91 -8.07
N LEU A 122 12.12 -11.98 -9.01
CA LEU A 122 12.89 -10.74 -9.05
C LEU A 122 12.17 -9.67 -8.27
N ILE A 123 12.84 -9.07 -7.29
CA ILE A 123 12.29 -7.95 -6.50
C ILE A 123 13.28 -6.79 -6.49
N THR A 124 12.82 -5.56 -6.21
CA THR A 124 13.75 -4.44 -6.09
C THR A 124 14.52 -4.48 -4.77
N GLY A 125 15.71 -3.88 -4.74
CA GLY A 125 16.52 -3.79 -3.51
C GLY A 125 15.93 -2.85 -2.44
N MET A 126 14.85 -2.12 -2.77
CA MET A 126 14.20 -1.18 -1.85
C MET A 126 12.84 -1.65 -1.30
N GLU A 127 12.50 -2.93 -1.49
CA GLU A 127 11.20 -3.45 -1.05
C GLU A 127 11.00 -3.38 0.46
N HIS A 128 9.77 -3.06 0.86
CA HIS A 128 9.32 -3.29 2.22
C HIS A 128 9.37 -4.79 2.55
N HIS A 129 9.64 -5.14 3.80
CA HIS A 129 9.69 -6.55 4.23
C HIS A 129 8.43 -7.35 3.85
N SER A 130 7.26 -6.70 3.75
CA SER A 130 6.02 -7.33 3.28
C SER A 130 6.11 -7.87 1.87
N ASN A 131 6.93 -7.26 1.01
CA ASN A 131 7.16 -7.69 -0.37
C ASN A 131 8.54 -8.37 -0.57
N THR A 132 9.13 -8.81 0.52
CA THR A 132 10.39 -9.59 0.52
C THR A 132 10.20 -10.94 1.21
N VAL A 133 9.74 -10.92 2.47
CA VAL A 133 9.71 -12.10 3.33
C VAL A 133 8.77 -13.20 2.81
N PRO A 134 7.55 -12.91 2.33
CA PRO A 134 6.68 -13.95 1.78
C PRO A 134 7.33 -14.69 0.62
N TRP A 135 8.01 -13.95 -0.27
CA TRP A 135 8.73 -14.54 -1.42
C TRP A 135 9.91 -15.42 -0.97
N GLN A 136 10.66 -15.00 0.06
CA GLN A 136 11.73 -15.84 0.62
C GLN A 136 11.20 -17.15 1.21
N LEU A 137 10.07 -17.10 1.93
CA LEU A 137 9.44 -18.28 2.52
C LEU A 137 8.97 -19.27 1.45
N VAL A 138 8.27 -18.78 0.43
CA VAL A 138 7.76 -19.62 -0.66
C VAL A 138 8.90 -20.12 -1.53
N ALA A 139 9.89 -19.29 -1.84
CA ALA A 139 11.07 -19.71 -2.59
C ALA A 139 11.82 -20.83 -1.87
N GLN A 140 12.05 -20.72 -0.57
CA GLN A 140 12.68 -21.77 0.24
C GLN A 140 11.88 -23.08 0.18
N MET A 141 10.56 -23.02 0.27
CA MET A 141 9.68 -24.19 0.21
C MET A 141 9.69 -24.87 -1.14
N ARG A 142 9.80 -24.10 -2.23
CA ARG A 142 9.68 -24.60 -3.62
C ARG A 142 11.03 -24.86 -4.31
N GLY A 143 12.16 -24.59 -3.65
CA GLY A 143 13.49 -24.68 -4.28
C GLY A 143 13.74 -23.54 -5.30
N ALA A 144 12.95 -22.49 -5.28
CA ALA A 144 13.12 -21.28 -6.07
C ALA A 144 14.08 -20.30 -5.36
N ARG A 145 14.40 -19.18 -5.99
CA ARG A 145 15.26 -18.16 -5.40
C ARG A 145 14.70 -16.75 -5.58
N VAL A 146 14.96 -15.88 -4.60
CA VAL A 146 14.68 -14.45 -4.69
C VAL A 146 15.92 -13.74 -5.20
N VAL A 147 15.77 -12.95 -6.26
CA VAL A 147 16.82 -12.14 -6.88
C VAL A 147 16.52 -10.67 -6.60
N PHE A 148 17.53 -9.89 -6.23
CA PHE A 148 17.35 -8.48 -5.89
C PHE A 148 17.94 -7.59 -7.00
N ALA A 149 17.12 -6.74 -7.61
CA ALA A 149 17.58 -5.69 -8.48
C ALA A 149 18.28 -4.59 -7.66
N PRO A 150 19.50 -4.17 -8.03
CA PRO A 150 20.25 -3.19 -7.25
C PRO A 150 19.60 -1.81 -7.26
N VAL A 151 19.92 -1.03 -6.22
CA VAL A 151 19.56 0.38 -6.08
C VAL A 151 20.81 1.21 -6.32
N THR A 152 20.71 2.24 -7.14
CA THR A 152 21.80 3.17 -7.42
C THR A 152 22.14 4.02 -6.18
N PRO A 153 23.32 4.65 -6.11
CA PRO A 153 23.63 5.60 -5.04
C PRO A 153 22.65 6.78 -4.94
N GLY A 154 21.94 7.10 -6.04
CA GLY A 154 20.86 8.11 -6.06
C GLY A 154 19.55 7.62 -5.41
N GLY A 155 19.48 6.36 -5.00
CA GLY A 155 18.29 5.79 -4.38
C GLY A 155 17.20 5.38 -5.38
N GLU A 156 17.56 5.06 -6.62
CA GLU A 156 16.67 4.62 -7.69
C GLU A 156 16.99 3.18 -8.09
N VAL A 157 16.02 2.45 -8.61
CA VAL A 157 16.29 1.11 -9.17
C VAL A 157 17.23 1.24 -10.37
N ASP A 158 18.29 0.44 -10.39
CA ASP A 158 19.15 0.31 -11.57
C ASP A 158 18.40 -0.53 -12.63
N MET A 159 17.74 0.16 -13.55
CA MET A 159 16.90 -0.46 -14.58
C MET A 159 17.68 -1.31 -15.57
N ASP A 160 18.93 -0.93 -15.89
CA ASP A 160 19.78 -1.71 -16.79
C ASP A 160 20.23 -3.02 -16.12
N ALA A 161 20.65 -2.93 -14.87
CA ALA A 161 20.97 -4.12 -14.09
C ALA A 161 19.74 -5.00 -13.88
N MET A 162 18.55 -4.42 -13.57
CA MET A 162 17.31 -5.15 -13.41
C MET A 162 16.94 -5.92 -14.69
N ARG A 163 17.05 -5.29 -15.85
CA ARG A 163 16.82 -5.92 -17.15
C ARG A 163 17.74 -7.13 -17.37
N GLY A 164 19.02 -7.00 -17.00
CA GLY A 164 19.99 -8.09 -17.09
C GLY A 164 19.75 -9.25 -16.12
N LEU A 165 18.96 -9.04 -15.08
CA LEU A 165 18.59 -10.07 -14.08
C LEU A 165 17.35 -10.87 -14.46
N ILE A 166 16.55 -10.42 -15.43
CA ILE A 166 15.41 -11.20 -15.92
C ILE A 166 15.92 -12.33 -16.81
N THR A 167 15.53 -13.56 -16.47
CA THR A 167 15.92 -14.80 -17.20
C THR A 167 14.67 -15.58 -17.58
N PRO A 168 14.79 -16.61 -18.43
CA PRO A 168 13.67 -17.52 -18.72
C PRO A 168 13.10 -18.26 -17.47
N ARG A 169 13.79 -18.19 -16.35
CA ARG A 169 13.33 -18.74 -15.06
C ARG A 169 12.60 -17.73 -14.19
N THR A 170 12.63 -16.45 -14.54
CA THR A 170 11.91 -15.41 -13.80
C THR A 170 10.41 -15.63 -13.98
N ARG A 171 9.70 -15.94 -12.89
CA ARG A 171 8.27 -16.22 -12.88
C ARG A 171 7.44 -15.07 -12.30
N MET A 172 8.05 -14.26 -11.46
CA MET A 172 7.43 -13.12 -10.81
C MET A 172 8.42 -11.96 -10.75
N VAL A 173 7.94 -10.76 -11.06
CA VAL A 173 8.63 -9.50 -10.75
C VAL A 173 7.78 -8.73 -9.77
N ALA A 174 8.30 -8.48 -8.56
CA ALA A 174 7.58 -7.72 -7.55
C ALA A 174 8.31 -6.41 -7.24
N ALA A 175 7.59 -5.28 -7.32
CA ALA A 175 8.19 -3.95 -7.19
C ALA A 175 7.30 -3.00 -6.37
N VAL A 176 7.91 -2.23 -5.47
CA VAL A 176 7.25 -1.12 -4.80
C VAL A 176 7.11 0.06 -5.76
N HIS A 177 5.91 0.63 -5.85
CA HIS A 177 5.67 1.80 -6.70
C HIS A 177 6.33 3.06 -6.14
N VAL A 178 6.12 3.34 -4.84
CA VAL A 178 6.79 4.43 -4.13
C VAL A 178 7.47 3.88 -2.89
N SER A 179 8.80 4.06 -2.80
CA SER A 179 9.56 3.59 -1.65
C SER A 179 9.12 4.30 -0.36
N ASN A 180 8.75 3.53 0.65
CA ASN A 180 8.41 4.06 1.98
C ASN A 180 9.61 4.66 2.72
N THR A 181 10.82 4.37 2.27
CA THR A 181 12.08 4.81 2.88
C THR A 181 12.69 5.97 2.10
N LEU A 182 12.91 5.80 0.81
CA LEU A 182 13.60 6.79 -0.02
C LEU A 182 12.66 7.83 -0.64
N GLY A 183 11.36 7.54 -0.64
CA GLY A 183 10.37 8.32 -1.38
C GLY A 183 10.45 8.11 -2.90
N THR A 184 11.41 7.34 -3.41
CA THR A 184 11.60 7.09 -4.84
C THR A 184 10.32 6.58 -5.49
N ILE A 185 9.90 7.21 -6.58
CA ILE A 185 8.82 6.74 -7.46
C ILE A 185 9.49 5.89 -8.54
N ASN A 186 9.22 4.60 -8.53
CA ASN A 186 9.77 3.66 -9.50
C ASN A 186 8.95 3.66 -10.82
N PRO A 187 9.60 3.42 -11.97
CA PRO A 187 8.96 3.39 -13.29
C PRO A 187 8.19 2.07 -13.46
N ILE A 188 7.04 1.95 -12.78
CA ILE A 188 6.31 0.68 -12.66
C ILE A 188 5.81 0.18 -14.01
N GLU A 189 5.34 1.05 -14.89
CA GLU A 189 4.89 0.67 -16.22
C GLU A 189 6.02 0.03 -17.05
N GLU A 190 7.26 0.56 -16.96
CA GLU A 190 8.42 -0.03 -17.63
C GLU A 190 8.79 -1.37 -17.00
N ILE A 191 8.76 -1.49 -15.66
CA ILE A 191 9.03 -2.74 -14.95
C ILE A 191 8.04 -3.82 -15.33
N VAL A 192 6.74 -3.49 -15.38
CA VAL A 192 5.67 -4.41 -15.78
C VAL A 192 5.84 -4.86 -17.23
N ALA A 193 6.05 -3.91 -18.15
CA ALA A 193 6.27 -4.25 -19.57
C ALA A 193 7.47 -5.19 -19.74
N MET A 194 8.58 -4.89 -19.09
CA MET A 194 9.80 -5.69 -19.13
C MET A 194 9.58 -7.10 -18.57
N ALA A 195 8.80 -7.28 -17.51
CA ALA A 195 8.48 -8.58 -16.96
C ALA A 195 7.61 -9.40 -17.91
N HIS A 196 6.58 -8.77 -18.48
CA HIS A 196 5.66 -9.42 -19.42
C HIS A 196 6.33 -9.83 -20.73
N GLU A 197 7.30 -9.06 -21.23
CA GLU A 197 8.13 -9.46 -22.40
C GLU A 197 8.83 -10.81 -22.21
N HIS A 198 9.09 -11.20 -20.96
CA HIS A 198 9.73 -12.45 -20.59
C HIS A 198 8.75 -13.52 -20.04
N GLY A 199 7.45 -13.23 -20.05
CA GLY A 199 6.42 -14.13 -19.57
C GLY A 199 6.33 -14.25 -18.03
N ALA A 200 6.94 -13.35 -17.30
CA ALA A 200 6.83 -13.27 -15.84
C ALA A 200 5.58 -12.49 -15.42
N LEU A 201 4.90 -12.93 -14.36
CA LEU A 201 3.85 -12.15 -13.73
C LEU A 201 4.43 -11.00 -12.89
N THR A 202 3.59 -10.03 -12.56
CA THR A 202 3.97 -8.82 -11.84
C THR A 202 3.13 -8.58 -10.60
N LEU A 203 3.77 -8.13 -9.51
CA LEU A 203 3.10 -7.64 -8.31
C LEU A 203 3.62 -6.23 -7.97
N VAL A 204 2.71 -5.27 -7.89
CA VAL A 204 3.03 -3.88 -7.51
C VAL A 204 2.58 -3.61 -6.07
N ASP A 205 3.52 -3.25 -5.20
CA ASP A 205 3.19 -2.68 -3.89
C ASP A 205 2.91 -1.18 -4.05
N ALA A 206 1.62 -0.83 -4.13
CA ALA A 206 1.13 0.53 -4.29
C ALA A 206 0.77 1.20 -2.95
N THR A 207 1.24 0.65 -1.83
CA THR A 207 0.90 1.11 -0.47
C THR A 207 1.25 2.59 -0.22
N GLN A 208 2.29 3.11 -0.85
CA GLN A 208 2.74 4.50 -0.72
C GLN A 208 2.40 5.35 -1.96
N SER A 209 1.78 4.79 -2.99
CA SER A 209 1.36 5.56 -4.17
C SER A 209 -0.14 5.91 -4.14
N VAL A 210 -1.00 4.94 -3.83
CA VAL A 210 -2.46 5.13 -3.81
C VAL A 210 -2.92 6.32 -2.95
N PRO A 211 -2.36 6.58 -1.74
CA PRO A 211 -2.77 7.74 -0.94
C PRO A 211 -2.26 9.10 -1.46
N HIS A 212 -1.25 9.12 -2.35
CA HIS A 212 -0.45 10.32 -2.62
C HIS A 212 -0.49 10.79 -4.07
N MET A 213 -0.93 9.95 -5.00
CA MET A 213 -0.94 10.26 -6.44
C MET A 213 -1.99 9.44 -7.17
N PRO A 214 -2.39 9.83 -8.40
CA PRO A 214 -3.23 8.99 -9.24
C PRO A 214 -2.55 7.64 -9.50
N VAL A 215 -3.32 6.56 -9.30
CA VAL A 215 -2.88 5.19 -9.62
C VAL A 215 -3.96 4.55 -10.47
N ASP A 216 -3.62 4.20 -11.71
CA ASP A 216 -4.48 3.49 -12.64
C ASP A 216 -3.95 2.07 -12.82
N ALA A 217 -4.55 1.10 -12.09
CA ALA A 217 -4.12 -0.29 -12.12
C ALA A 217 -4.30 -0.92 -13.50
N THR A 218 -5.31 -0.48 -14.26
CA THR A 218 -5.54 -0.94 -15.64
C THR A 218 -4.46 -0.44 -16.59
N ALA A 219 -4.07 0.84 -16.47
CA ALA A 219 -3.01 1.43 -17.30
C ALA A 219 -1.62 0.87 -16.94
N ILE A 220 -1.33 0.68 -15.65
CA ILE A 220 -0.11 0.00 -15.19
C ILE A 220 -0.03 -1.42 -15.76
N GLY A 221 -1.16 -2.11 -15.84
CA GLY A 221 -1.24 -3.44 -16.44
C GLY A 221 -0.62 -4.55 -15.60
N SER A 222 -0.34 -4.32 -14.32
CA SER A 222 0.20 -5.36 -13.43
C SER A 222 -0.82 -6.46 -13.16
N ASP A 223 -0.32 -7.68 -12.94
CA ASP A 223 -1.15 -8.85 -12.64
C ASP A 223 -1.75 -8.77 -11.24
N PHE A 224 -0.98 -8.21 -10.31
CA PHE A 224 -1.36 -7.97 -8.92
C PHE A 224 -0.94 -6.58 -8.47
N LEU A 225 -1.80 -5.90 -7.70
CA LEU A 225 -1.50 -4.62 -7.06
C LEU A 225 -2.04 -4.64 -5.62
N ALA A 226 -1.22 -4.26 -4.66
CA ALA A 226 -1.58 -4.28 -3.24
C ALA A 226 -1.48 -2.90 -2.59
N PHE A 227 -2.45 -2.56 -1.73
CA PHE A 227 -2.39 -1.37 -0.88
C PHE A 227 -3.15 -1.55 0.44
N THR A 228 -3.12 -0.55 1.33
CA THR A 228 -3.71 -0.67 2.67
C THR A 228 -4.45 0.59 3.11
N GLY A 229 -5.58 0.39 3.80
CA GLY A 229 -6.44 1.49 4.26
C GLY A 229 -5.75 2.42 5.26
N HIS A 230 -4.97 1.88 6.21
CA HIS A 230 -4.41 2.68 7.30
C HIS A 230 -3.36 3.71 6.89
N LYS A 231 -2.89 3.72 5.65
CA LYS A 231 -1.96 4.72 5.11
C LYS A 231 -2.63 5.75 4.21
N MET A 232 -3.91 5.56 3.91
CA MET A 232 -4.71 6.44 3.05
C MET A 232 -5.90 7.07 3.80
N CYS A 233 -5.66 7.54 5.02
CA CYS A 233 -6.67 8.12 5.92
C CYS A 233 -7.77 7.14 6.38
N GLY A 234 -7.71 5.88 5.96
CA GLY A 234 -8.63 4.81 6.29
C GLY A 234 -8.25 4.05 7.57
N PRO A 235 -9.08 3.12 8.03
CA PRO A 235 -8.83 2.34 9.26
C PRO A 235 -7.68 1.34 9.09
N THR A 236 -7.19 0.84 10.23
CA THR A 236 -6.40 -0.40 10.30
C THR A 236 -7.31 -1.60 10.06
N GLY A 237 -6.75 -2.77 9.76
CA GLY A 237 -7.53 -4.00 9.61
C GLY A 237 -8.15 -4.22 8.24
N ILE A 238 -7.91 -3.30 7.28
CA ILE A 238 -8.36 -3.43 5.89
C ILE A 238 -7.23 -3.09 4.92
N GLY A 239 -7.07 -3.92 3.90
CA GLY A 239 -6.22 -3.74 2.74
C GLY A 239 -6.90 -4.26 1.49
N VAL A 240 -6.28 -4.09 0.36
CA VAL A 240 -6.81 -4.47 -0.94
C VAL A 240 -5.73 -5.19 -1.74
N LEU A 241 -6.12 -6.30 -2.35
CA LEU A 241 -5.45 -6.91 -3.50
C LEU A 241 -6.32 -6.65 -4.73
N ALA A 242 -5.80 -5.92 -5.69
CA ALA A 242 -6.34 -5.88 -7.04
C ALA A 242 -5.60 -6.89 -7.91
N ALA A 243 -6.33 -7.76 -8.59
CA ALA A 243 -5.75 -8.77 -9.45
C ALA A 243 -6.65 -9.02 -10.66
N THR A 244 -6.06 -9.48 -11.77
CA THR A 244 -6.86 -9.78 -12.94
C THR A 244 -7.87 -10.92 -12.63
N PRO A 245 -9.14 -10.79 -13.02
CA PRO A 245 -10.15 -11.82 -12.73
C PRO A 245 -9.76 -13.21 -13.22
N ALA A 246 -9.04 -13.29 -14.33
CA ALA A 246 -8.56 -14.57 -14.88
C ALA A 246 -7.59 -15.29 -13.93
N LEU A 247 -6.65 -14.54 -13.32
CA LEU A 247 -5.71 -15.10 -12.33
C LEU A 247 -6.41 -15.51 -11.04
N LEU A 248 -7.31 -14.67 -10.50
CA LEU A 248 -8.09 -15.03 -9.32
C LEU A 248 -8.92 -16.30 -9.53
N ASN A 249 -9.52 -16.47 -10.70
CA ASN A 249 -10.26 -17.68 -11.01
C ASN A 249 -9.36 -18.94 -11.06
N ALA A 250 -8.14 -18.79 -11.59
CA ALA A 250 -7.17 -19.89 -11.70
C ALA A 250 -6.50 -20.25 -10.37
N MET A 251 -6.35 -19.27 -9.45
CA MET A 251 -5.73 -19.49 -8.15
C MET A 251 -6.66 -20.24 -7.21
N GLU A 252 -6.09 -21.05 -6.32
CA GLU A 252 -6.80 -21.66 -5.20
C GLU A 252 -6.94 -20.68 -4.01
N PRO A 253 -7.90 -20.90 -3.11
CA PRO A 253 -8.02 -20.07 -1.91
C PRO A 253 -6.74 -20.01 -1.07
N PHE A 254 -6.52 -18.85 -0.44
CA PHE A 254 -5.44 -18.65 0.52
C PHE A 254 -5.82 -19.10 1.93
N LEU A 255 -7.02 -18.72 2.38
CA LEU A 255 -7.61 -19.11 3.65
C LEU A 255 -8.86 -19.92 3.41
N GLY A 256 -9.12 -20.91 4.25
CA GLY A 256 -10.35 -21.74 4.21
C GLY A 256 -11.24 -21.44 5.41
N GLY A 257 -12.56 -21.39 5.17
CA GLY A 257 -13.54 -21.12 6.22
C GLY A 257 -14.96 -20.94 5.69
N GLY A 258 -15.80 -20.28 6.45
CA GLY A 258 -17.11 -19.82 5.98
C GLY A 258 -16.99 -18.68 5.00
N GLU A 259 -18.07 -18.27 4.40
CA GLU A 259 -18.24 -17.22 3.38
C GLU A 259 -17.60 -17.54 2.01
N MET A 260 -16.39 -18.03 1.96
CA MET A 260 -15.60 -18.27 0.77
C MET A 260 -15.93 -19.57 0.01
N ILE A 261 -16.93 -20.32 0.45
CA ILE A 261 -17.36 -21.61 -0.10
C ILE A 261 -18.70 -21.50 -0.81
N SER A 262 -18.90 -22.30 -1.86
CA SER A 262 -20.23 -22.53 -2.45
C SER A 262 -20.87 -23.79 -1.91
N ASP A 263 -20.10 -24.88 -1.69
CA ASP A 263 -20.58 -26.12 -1.07
C ASP A 263 -19.47 -26.80 -0.25
N VAL A 264 -19.89 -27.54 0.79
CA VAL A 264 -18.99 -28.32 1.65
C VAL A 264 -19.61 -29.68 1.90
N THR A 265 -18.90 -30.73 1.56
CA THR A 265 -19.26 -32.14 1.79
C THR A 265 -18.23 -32.81 2.70
N THR A 266 -18.48 -34.07 3.08
CA THR A 266 -17.51 -34.90 3.81
C THR A 266 -16.30 -35.28 2.95
N GLU A 267 -16.37 -35.14 1.63
CA GLU A 267 -15.34 -35.53 0.69
C GLU A 267 -14.55 -34.34 0.14
N GLY A 268 -15.08 -33.10 0.24
CA GLY A 268 -14.42 -31.91 -0.27
C GLY A 268 -15.29 -30.68 -0.26
N SER A 269 -14.73 -29.58 -0.75
CA SER A 269 -15.37 -28.27 -0.80
C SER A 269 -15.23 -27.65 -2.19
N THR A 270 -16.19 -26.79 -2.53
CA THR A 270 -16.14 -25.93 -3.71
C THR A 270 -16.19 -24.48 -3.29
N TRP A 271 -15.64 -23.60 -4.11
CA TRP A 271 -15.39 -22.21 -3.75
C TRP A 271 -16.47 -21.28 -4.26
N ALA A 272 -16.69 -20.20 -3.55
CA ALA A 272 -17.50 -19.08 -4.01
C ALA A 272 -16.86 -18.41 -5.24
N ASP A 273 -17.62 -17.55 -5.91
CA ASP A 273 -17.10 -16.69 -6.96
C ASP A 273 -16.09 -15.70 -6.44
N ILE A 274 -15.24 -15.16 -7.32
CA ILE A 274 -14.36 -14.04 -6.99
C ILE A 274 -15.19 -12.76 -6.76
N PRO A 275 -14.79 -11.86 -5.87
CA PRO A 275 -13.61 -11.89 -5.00
C PRO A 275 -13.78 -12.72 -3.71
N TRP A 276 -15.01 -13.12 -3.36
CA TRP A 276 -15.37 -13.76 -2.08
C TRP A 276 -14.64 -15.08 -1.82
N LYS A 277 -14.20 -15.78 -2.88
CA LYS A 277 -13.32 -16.95 -2.82
C LYS A 277 -12.07 -16.74 -1.94
N PHE A 278 -11.62 -15.51 -1.82
CA PHE A 278 -10.41 -15.13 -1.06
C PHE A 278 -10.72 -14.43 0.28
N GLU A 279 -11.99 -14.29 0.65
CA GLU A 279 -12.44 -13.58 1.85
C GLU A 279 -13.11 -14.54 2.84
N ALA A 280 -12.27 -15.35 3.53
CA ALA A 280 -12.74 -16.35 4.47
C ALA A 280 -13.14 -15.76 5.82
N GLY A 281 -14.30 -16.20 6.33
CA GLY A 281 -14.85 -15.78 7.62
C GLY A 281 -15.59 -14.45 7.54
N THR A 282 -16.16 -14.00 8.67
CA THR A 282 -16.80 -12.68 8.73
C THR A 282 -15.78 -11.59 8.40
N PRO A 283 -16.03 -10.78 7.34
CA PRO A 283 -15.05 -9.80 6.89
C PRO A 283 -14.97 -8.57 7.80
N PRO A 284 -13.98 -7.70 7.64
CA PRO A 284 -13.82 -6.45 8.38
C PRO A 284 -14.84 -5.39 7.88
N ILE A 285 -16.11 -5.52 8.28
CA ILE A 285 -17.22 -4.76 7.70
C ILE A 285 -17.11 -3.26 8.01
N ALA A 286 -16.90 -2.90 9.28
CA ALA A 286 -16.74 -1.50 9.67
C ALA A 286 -15.52 -0.86 9.00
N GLU A 287 -14.44 -1.63 8.86
CA GLU A 287 -13.22 -1.18 8.22
C GLU A 287 -13.44 -0.95 6.71
N ALA A 288 -14.24 -1.79 6.04
CA ALA A 288 -14.58 -1.59 4.63
C ALA A 288 -15.45 -0.32 4.45
N VAL A 289 -16.39 -0.07 5.36
CA VAL A 289 -17.17 1.18 5.38
C VAL A 289 -16.24 2.39 5.58
N GLY A 290 -15.34 2.31 6.55
CA GLY A 290 -14.35 3.35 6.81
C GLY A 290 -13.37 3.57 5.64
N LEU A 291 -12.95 2.51 4.95
CA LEU A 291 -12.14 2.60 3.73
C LEU A 291 -12.90 3.32 2.61
N GLY A 292 -14.17 2.99 2.40
CA GLY A 292 -15.02 3.66 1.42
C GLY A 292 -15.12 5.15 1.66
N GLU A 293 -15.22 5.58 2.93
CA GLU A 293 -15.24 6.99 3.30
C GLU A 293 -13.87 7.67 3.10
N ALA A 294 -12.77 6.97 3.43
CA ALA A 294 -11.42 7.46 3.18
C ALA A 294 -11.15 7.66 1.67
N VAL A 295 -11.65 6.76 0.84
CA VAL A 295 -11.58 6.90 -0.63
C VAL A 295 -12.33 8.15 -1.08
N ARG A 296 -13.58 8.34 -0.62
CA ARG A 296 -14.35 9.57 -0.94
C ARG A 296 -13.61 10.84 -0.54
N PHE A 297 -12.99 10.85 0.65
CA PHE A 297 -12.17 11.97 1.10
C PHE A 297 -11.01 12.27 0.15
N ILE A 298 -10.28 11.24 -0.29
CA ILE A 298 -9.16 11.39 -1.24
C ILE A 298 -9.67 11.86 -2.61
N GLU A 299 -10.78 11.32 -3.11
CA GLU A 299 -11.38 11.73 -4.39
C GLU A 299 -11.84 13.19 -4.37
N GLU A 300 -12.45 13.66 -3.28
CA GLU A 300 -12.86 15.06 -3.09
C GLU A 300 -11.67 16.03 -3.04
N LEU A 301 -10.56 15.61 -2.41
CA LEU A 301 -9.31 16.38 -2.45
C LEU A 301 -8.72 16.41 -3.86
N GLY A 302 -8.86 15.34 -4.61
CA GLY A 302 -8.29 15.10 -5.93
C GLY A 302 -6.84 14.59 -5.87
N PRO A 303 -6.56 13.35 -6.30
CA PRO A 303 -5.21 12.76 -6.26
C PRO A 303 -4.14 13.61 -6.95
N ASP A 304 -4.48 14.26 -8.07
CA ASP A 304 -3.57 15.19 -8.76
C ASP A 304 -3.23 16.44 -7.91
N ARG A 305 -4.22 16.95 -7.18
CA ARG A 305 -4.02 18.11 -6.28
C ARG A 305 -3.21 17.73 -5.06
N ILE A 306 -3.41 16.52 -4.52
CA ILE A 306 -2.58 15.97 -3.45
C ILE A 306 -1.13 15.89 -3.94
N ARG A 307 -0.91 15.28 -5.11
CA ARG A 307 0.43 15.14 -5.69
C ARG A 307 1.10 16.50 -5.93
N ALA A 308 0.39 17.45 -6.50
CA ALA A 308 0.93 18.81 -6.74
C ALA A 308 1.30 19.53 -5.43
N HIS A 309 0.48 19.40 -4.38
CA HIS A 309 0.77 19.95 -3.05
C HIS A 309 2.02 19.30 -2.44
N GLU A 310 2.13 17.99 -2.52
CA GLU A 310 3.30 17.23 -2.00
C GLU A 310 4.58 17.58 -2.75
N MET A 311 4.54 17.75 -4.05
CA MET A 311 5.71 18.19 -4.84
C MET A 311 6.21 19.57 -4.36
N GLY A 312 5.30 20.52 -4.14
CA GLY A 312 5.65 21.83 -3.60
C GLY A 312 6.24 21.76 -2.20
N THR A 313 5.63 20.96 -1.32
CA THR A 313 6.14 20.72 0.05
C THR A 313 7.48 19.99 0.02
N ALA A 314 7.67 19.05 -0.90
CA ALA A 314 8.92 18.31 -1.05
C ALA A 314 10.08 19.22 -1.46
N ALA A 315 9.84 20.16 -2.37
CA ALA A 315 10.87 21.14 -2.76
C ALA A 315 11.34 21.97 -1.55
N LEU A 316 10.38 22.54 -0.79
CA LEU A 316 10.69 23.30 0.42
C LEU A 316 11.43 22.45 1.46
N MET A 317 11.05 21.18 1.62
CA MET A 317 11.70 20.29 2.59
C MET A 317 13.14 19.98 2.17
N ILE A 318 13.39 19.70 0.87
CA ILE A 318 14.74 19.44 0.35
C ILE A 318 15.64 20.65 0.59
N ASP A 319 15.16 21.85 0.21
CA ASP A 319 15.92 23.09 0.41
C ASP A 319 16.27 23.30 1.89
N ALA A 320 15.30 23.10 2.80
CA ALA A 320 15.52 23.27 4.23
C ALA A 320 16.48 22.23 4.83
N LEU A 321 16.41 20.97 4.38
CA LEU A 321 17.31 19.90 4.83
C LEU A 321 18.74 20.11 4.32
N ASP A 322 18.91 20.68 3.12
CA ASP A 322 20.23 20.99 2.53
C ASP A 322 20.97 22.11 3.28
N GLU A 323 20.24 22.99 3.99
CA GLU A 323 20.82 24.00 4.84
C GLU A 323 21.37 23.45 6.17
N VAL A 324 21.06 22.20 6.54
CA VAL A 324 21.49 21.58 7.80
C VAL A 324 22.90 21.01 7.66
N PRO A 325 23.93 21.57 8.36
CA PRO A 325 25.29 21.05 8.25
C PRO A 325 25.40 19.60 8.72
N GLY A 326 26.09 18.75 7.96
CA GLY A 326 26.29 17.34 8.28
C GLY A 326 25.08 16.44 8.05
N LEU A 327 24.01 16.96 7.43
CA LEU A 327 22.85 16.14 7.07
C LEU A 327 23.08 15.46 5.71
N THR A 328 22.84 14.17 5.67
CA THR A 328 22.77 13.39 4.43
C THR A 328 21.32 13.00 4.17
N LEU A 329 20.74 13.53 3.09
CA LEU A 329 19.40 13.18 2.60
C LEU A 329 19.52 12.03 1.59
N TYR A 330 18.72 10.97 1.78
CA TYR A 330 18.65 9.80 0.89
C TYR A 330 17.48 9.89 -0.11
N GLY A 331 17.67 9.25 -1.27
CA GLY A 331 16.68 9.22 -2.36
C GLY A 331 16.75 10.41 -3.32
N PRO A 332 15.93 10.40 -4.38
CA PRO A 332 15.98 11.40 -5.44
C PRO A 332 15.73 12.81 -4.92
N ARG A 333 16.42 13.80 -5.48
CA ARG A 333 16.18 15.23 -5.20
C ARG A 333 15.17 15.85 -6.16
N ASP A 334 14.96 15.23 -7.31
CA ASP A 334 13.91 15.63 -8.23
C ASP A 334 12.54 15.29 -7.66
N VAL A 335 11.76 16.33 -7.37
CA VAL A 335 10.40 16.18 -6.79
C VAL A 335 9.42 15.47 -7.73
N ALA A 336 9.68 15.44 -9.03
CA ALA A 336 8.88 14.65 -9.97
C ALA A 336 9.08 13.14 -9.77
N ARG A 337 10.27 12.74 -9.32
CA ARG A 337 10.68 11.35 -9.10
C ARG A 337 10.60 10.94 -7.63
N ARG A 338 10.04 11.79 -6.78
CA ARG A 338 9.96 11.59 -5.33
C ARG A 338 8.55 11.78 -4.79
N GLY A 339 8.12 10.90 -3.90
CA GLY A 339 7.00 11.11 -2.99
C GLY A 339 7.40 11.91 -1.75
N ALA A 340 6.47 12.09 -0.82
CA ALA A 340 6.64 12.92 0.37
C ALA A 340 7.38 12.24 1.55
N SER A 341 8.14 11.17 1.31
CA SER A 341 8.97 10.52 2.34
C SER A 341 10.42 11.00 2.27
N PHE A 342 10.99 11.36 3.44
CA PHE A 342 12.35 11.89 3.56
C PHE A 342 13.11 11.10 4.62
N SER A 343 14.13 10.36 4.21
CA SER A 343 15.06 9.67 5.10
C SER A 343 16.39 10.39 5.12
N PHE A 344 16.90 10.67 6.30
CA PHE A 344 18.17 11.35 6.46
C PHE A 344 18.96 10.83 7.65
N CYS A 345 20.27 11.05 7.63
CA CYS A 345 21.16 10.92 8.77
C CYS A 345 21.82 12.25 9.07
N LEU A 346 22.24 12.46 10.31
CA LEU A 346 23.02 13.60 10.73
C LEU A 346 24.34 13.10 11.33
N ASP A 347 25.45 13.69 10.88
CA ASP A 347 26.80 13.30 11.31
C ASP A 347 26.92 13.32 12.84
N HIS A 348 27.46 12.23 13.39
CA HIS A 348 27.71 12.07 14.82
C HIS A 348 26.48 12.10 15.74
N VAL A 349 25.25 12.09 15.20
CA VAL A 349 24.02 12.06 15.99
C VAL A 349 23.25 10.75 15.72
N HIS A 350 22.97 10.02 16.79
CA HIS A 350 22.21 8.78 16.64
C HIS A 350 20.74 9.09 16.24
N PRO A 351 20.13 8.36 15.27
CA PRO A 351 18.77 8.62 14.81
C PRO A 351 17.70 8.65 15.92
N HIS A 352 17.86 7.86 16.98
CA HIS A 352 16.95 7.90 18.13
C HIS A 352 17.04 9.21 18.90
N ASP A 353 18.23 9.82 19.01
CA ASP A 353 18.42 11.09 19.70
C ASP A 353 17.76 12.22 18.91
N ILE A 354 17.85 12.16 17.56
CA ILE A 354 17.11 13.06 16.68
C ILE A 354 15.60 12.93 16.92
N GLY A 355 15.09 11.69 16.96
CA GLY A 355 13.67 11.41 17.20
C GLY A 355 13.19 11.96 18.54
N GLN A 356 13.95 11.74 19.63
CA GLN A 356 13.62 12.27 20.97
C GLN A 356 13.65 13.80 21.03
N PHE A 357 14.64 14.41 20.38
CA PHE A 357 14.73 15.87 20.31
C PHE A 357 13.53 16.48 19.58
N LEU A 358 13.14 15.90 18.44
CA LEU A 358 11.97 16.34 17.67
C LEU A 358 10.66 16.12 18.44
N ASP A 359 10.51 14.97 19.12
CA ASP A 359 9.35 14.68 19.97
C ASP A 359 9.18 15.72 21.10
N SER A 360 10.28 16.18 21.70
CA SER A 360 10.24 17.26 22.71
C SER A 360 9.67 18.58 22.17
N ARG A 361 9.49 18.69 20.86
CA ARG A 361 8.89 19.82 20.13
C ARG A 361 7.59 19.46 19.43
N ASN A 362 6.96 18.36 19.81
CA ASN A 362 5.73 17.82 19.20
C ASN A 362 5.89 17.45 17.71
N VAL A 363 7.10 17.11 17.25
CA VAL A 363 7.37 16.66 15.89
C VAL A 363 7.58 15.15 15.91
N CYS A 364 6.62 14.40 15.41
CA CYS A 364 6.64 12.93 15.38
C CYS A 364 7.34 12.44 14.10
N VAL A 365 8.49 11.80 14.29
CA VAL A 365 9.24 11.12 13.23
C VAL A 365 9.56 9.69 13.63
N ARG A 366 10.02 8.89 12.69
CA ARG A 366 10.46 7.52 12.93
C ARG A 366 11.98 7.40 12.77
N ALA A 367 12.63 6.64 13.66
CA ALA A 367 14.00 6.22 13.54
C ALA A 367 14.10 4.69 13.36
N GLY A 368 15.04 4.20 12.56
CA GLY A 368 15.31 2.77 12.38
C GLY A 368 15.40 2.33 10.92
N HIS A 369 15.14 1.04 10.69
CA HIS A 369 15.33 0.43 9.36
C HIS A 369 14.10 0.53 8.42
N HIS A 370 13.01 1.13 8.85
CA HIS A 370 11.78 1.37 8.07
C HIS A 370 11.24 0.14 7.32
N CYS A 371 11.49 -1.07 7.88
CA CYS A 371 11.18 -2.37 7.25
C CYS A 371 11.84 -2.60 5.87
N THR A 372 13.04 -2.04 5.66
CA THR A 372 13.84 -2.17 4.42
C THR A 372 15.30 -2.51 4.74
N LYS A 373 15.54 -3.50 5.61
CA LYS A 373 16.91 -3.86 6.04
C LYS A 373 17.89 -4.15 4.91
N PRO A 374 17.52 -4.83 3.80
CA PRO A 374 18.44 -5.00 2.68
C PRO A 374 18.93 -3.66 2.11
N LEU A 375 18.02 -2.71 1.88
CA LEU A 375 18.35 -1.37 1.44
C LEU A 375 19.29 -0.63 2.40
N MET A 376 19.00 -0.69 3.72
CA MET A 376 19.82 -0.03 4.74
C MET A 376 21.26 -0.56 4.83
N ARG A 377 21.52 -1.74 4.29
CA ARG A 377 22.87 -2.33 4.24
C ARG A 377 23.62 -1.94 2.97
N SER A 378 22.91 -1.46 1.96
CA SER A 378 23.50 -1.02 0.68
C SER A 378 23.74 0.48 0.63
N LEU A 379 23.12 1.27 1.51
CA LEU A 379 23.35 2.71 1.71
C LEU A 379 24.44 2.97 2.75
#